data_974d174d45eab880882a0ede66cddc66
#
_entry.id   974d174d45eab880882a0ede66cddc66
#
_cell.length_a   1.000
_cell.length_b   1.000
_cell.length_c   1.000
_cell.angle_alpha   90.00
_cell.angle_beta   90.00
_cell.angle_gamma   90.00
#
_symmetry.space_group_name_H-M   'P 1'
#
loop_
_entity.id
_entity.type
_entity.pdbx_description
1 polymer ?
#
loop_
_entity_poly.entity_id
_entity_poly.type
_entity_poly.pdbx_seq_one_letter_code
_entity_poly.pdbx_strand_id
1 'polypeptide(L)'
;MTRFGTWLLLLGLITACQSETHAVFSPAPAPTPHTAPTAAVLQSADIPGGLGVCPGSGPMDVYLSVLETSDPSLAARLSDQWFGLLKTGADAGAISMFAASASACKAELGATTNVKAMTSFVARFADSSEADRAWQAGVFGFAPPPPGELTPGLTVGTSTGLGASSFTYDRPSVRLACWRRSVYVAVVVVSNLDLNTFRAATAAIDRRLN
;
A
#
# COMPACT_ATOMS: atom_id res chain seq x y z
N MET A 1 -28.81 -1.35 -89.21
CA MET A 1 -28.22 -2.65 -89.54
C MET A 1 -27.57 -3.21 -88.26
N THR A 2 -28.30 -3.97 -87.54
CA THR A 2 -28.15 -5.35 -87.07
C THR A 2 -26.74 -5.83 -86.71
N ARG A 3 -26.51 -6.16 -85.43
CA ARG A 3 -26.14 -7.52 -85.04
C ARG A 3 -26.20 -7.70 -83.50
N PHE A 4 -27.01 -8.66 -83.10
CA PHE A 4 -27.13 -9.27 -81.75
C PHE A 4 -25.86 -10.03 -81.38
N GLY A 5 -25.48 -9.96 -80.16
CA GLY A 5 -24.45 -10.79 -79.55
C GLY A 5 -24.88 -11.18 -78.16
N THR A 6 -25.45 -12.37 -78.05
CA THR A 6 -25.88 -13.03 -76.78
C THR A 6 -24.67 -13.48 -76.01
N TRP A 7 -24.56 -13.03 -74.73
CA TRP A 7 -23.59 -13.57 -73.78
C TRP A 7 -24.32 -14.28 -72.67
N LEU A 8 -24.06 -15.56 -72.55
CA LEU A 8 -24.51 -16.45 -71.47
C LEU A 8 -23.84 -16.02 -70.10
N LEU A 9 -24.69 -15.78 -69.13
CA LEU A 9 -24.28 -15.63 -67.73
C LEU A 9 -24.17 -17.02 -67.09
N LEU A 10 -22.95 -17.46 -66.82
CA LEU A 10 -22.68 -18.59 -65.91
C LEU A 10 -22.75 -18.09 -64.46
N LEU A 11 -23.82 -18.48 -63.74
CA LEU A 11 -23.90 -18.34 -62.31
C LEU A 11 -23.03 -19.42 -61.63
N GLY A 12 -21.87 -19.04 -61.12
CA GLY A 12 -21.08 -19.86 -60.22
C GLY A 12 -21.57 -19.67 -58.79
N LEU A 13 -22.23 -20.66 -58.23
CA LEU A 13 -22.55 -20.73 -56.78
C LEU A 13 -21.28 -21.02 -56.02
N ILE A 14 -20.74 -19.99 -55.37
CA ILE A 14 -19.67 -20.14 -54.38
C ILE A 14 -20.34 -20.37 -53.03
N THR A 15 -20.42 -21.62 -52.58
CA THR A 15 -20.75 -21.99 -51.20
C THR A 15 -19.54 -21.69 -50.34
N ALA A 16 -19.55 -20.51 -49.68
CA ALA A 16 -18.60 -20.19 -48.63
C ALA A 16 -18.96 -20.97 -47.34
N CYS A 17 -18.19 -22.02 -47.06
CA CYS A 17 -18.20 -22.60 -45.71
C CYS A 17 -17.66 -21.56 -44.72
N GLN A 18 -18.54 -20.91 -43.97
CA GLN A 18 -18.18 -20.15 -42.79
C GLN A 18 -17.80 -21.15 -41.69
N SER A 19 -16.50 -21.35 -41.48
CA SER A 19 -15.99 -21.98 -40.27
C SER A 19 -16.20 -20.99 -39.14
N GLU A 20 -17.26 -21.16 -38.37
CA GLU A 20 -17.42 -20.47 -37.09
C GLU A 20 -16.28 -20.92 -36.14
N THR A 21 -15.23 -20.15 -36.08
CA THR A 21 -14.24 -20.25 -35.01
C THR A 21 -14.91 -19.81 -33.71
N HIS A 22 -15.43 -20.77 -32.96
CA HIS A 22 -15.80 -20.52 -31.56
C HIS A 22 -14.56 -20.06 -30.83
N ALA A 23 -14.46 -18.76 -30.53
CA ALA A 23 -13.48 -18.23 -29.63
C ALA A 23 -13.73 -18.90 -28.27
N VAL A 24 -12.85 -19.82 -27.89
CA VAL A 24 -12.85 -20.39 -26.56
C VAL A 24 -12.47 -19.25 -25.62
N PHE A 25 -13.47 -18.66 -24.98
CA PHE A 25 -13.23 -17.71 -23.89
C PHE A 25 -12.54 -18.49 -22.76
N SER A 26 -11.21 -18.37 -22.66
CA SER A 26 -10.51 -18.74 -21.45
C SER A 26 -11.05 -17.85 -20.33
N PRO A 27 -11.61 -18.40 -19.26
CA PRO A 27 -12.01 -17.57 -18.14
C PRO A 27 -10.77 -16.80 -17.64
N ALA A 28 -10.95 -15.50 -17.40
CA ALA A 28 -9.89 -14.69 -16.81
C ALA A 28 -9.40 -15.38 -15.52
N PRO A 29 -8.08 -15.43 -15.27
CA PRO A 29 -7.56 -16.00 -14.05
C PRO A 29 -8.25 -15.32 -12.86
N ALA A 30 -8.69 -16.13 -11.89
CA ALA A 30 -9.27 -15.60 -10.68
C ALA A 30 -8.28 -14.64 -10.01
N PRO A 31 -8.73 -13.47 -9.51
CA PRO A 31 -7.84 -12.52 -8.87
C PRO A 31 -7.11 -13.21 -7.70
N THR A 32 -5.81 -13.05 -7.64
CA THR A 32 -4.99 -13.58 -6.54
C THR A 32 -5.51 -12.99 -5.22
N PRO A 33 -5.86 -13.80 -4.22
CA PRO A 33 -6.33 -13.27 -2.95
C PRO A 33 -5.20 -12.46 -2.29
N HIS A 34 -5.45 -11.19 -2.04
CA HIS A 34 -4.50 -10.29 -1.38
C HIS A 34 -4.68 -10.35 0.14
N THR A 35 -3.58 -10.27 0.87
CA THR A 35 -3.60 -10.20 2.35
C THR A 35 -4.39 -8.96 2.81
N ALA A 36 -5.30 -9.14 3.77
CA ALA A 36 -6.01 -8.02 4.35
C ALA A 36 -5.03 -7.08 5.09
N PRO A 37 -5.13 -5.74 4.97
CA PRO A 37 -4.24 -4.81 5.67
C PRO A 37 -4.15 -5.06 7.19
N THR A 38 -5.24 -5.47 7.84
CA THR A 38 -5.27 -5.81 9.27
C THR A 38 -4.38 -7.01 9.64
N ALA A 39 -4.20 -7.95 8.72
CA ALA A 39 -3.29 -9.07 8.90
C ALA A 39 -1.84 -8.72 8.50
N ALA A 40 -1.66 -7.68 7.67
CA ALA A 40 -0.36 -7.26 7.18
C ALA A 40 0.39 -6.34 8.16
N VAL A 41 -0.30 -5.44 8.88
CA VAL A 41 0.31 -4.57 9.90
C VAL A 41 1.01 -5.35 11.00
N LEU A 42 1.82 -4.68 11.82
CA LEU A 42 2.49 -5.29 12.97
C LEU A 42 1.48 -6.01 13.90
N GLN A 43 1.82 -7.22 14.26
CA GLN A 43 1.07 -8.07 15.19
C GLN A 43 1.80 -8.12 16.53
N SER A 44 1.11 -8.48 17.61
CA SER A 44 1.72 -8.57 18.95
C SER A 44 2.94 -9.50 19.00
N ALA A 45 2.99 -10.51 18.12
CA ALA A 45 4.13 -11.42 18.01
C ALA A 45 5.39 -10.78 17.39
N ASP A 46 5.26 -9.63 16.70
CA ASP A 46 6.38 -8.88 16.11
C ASP A 46 6.99 -7.89 17.09
N ILE A 47 6.37 -7.70 18.26
CA ILE A 47 6.65 -6.59 19.16
C ILE A 47 7.57 -7.04 20.30
N PRO A 48 8.65 -6.29 20.60
CA PRO A 48 9.48 -6.59 21.76
C PRO A 48 8.69 -6.40 23.05
N GLY A 49 9.08 -7.12 24.09
CA GLY A 49 8.45 -7.02 25.41
C GLY A 49 8.43 -5.58 25.94
N GLY A 50 7.40 -5.25 26.74
CA GLY A 50 7.25 -3.95 27.37
C GLY A 50 6.51 -2.90 26.55
N LEU A 51 5.97 -3.24 25.38
CA LEU A 51 5.05 -2.41 24.63
C LEU A 51 3.64 -3.02 24.66
N GLY A 52 2.64 -2.20 24.95
CA GLY A 52 1.22 -2.56 24.89
C GLY A 52 0.57 -2.04 23.61
N VAL A 53 -0.46 -2.73 23.13
CA VAL A 53 -1.25 -2.26 21.98
C VAL A 53 -2.01 -0.99 22.34
N CYS A 54 -1.96 0.01 21.45
CA CYS A 54 -2.72 1.24 21.62
C CYS A 54 -4.20 1.06 21.21
N PRO A 55 -5.12 1.76 21.88
CA PRO A 55 -6.53 1.76 21.48
C PRO A 55 -6.73 2.15 20.02
N GLY A 56 -7.70 1.52 19.36
CA GLY A 56 -8.03 1.79 17.96
C GLY A 56 -7.13 1.07 16.94
N SER A 57 -6.08 0.36 17.36
CA SER A 57 -5.31 -0.47 16.42
C SER A 57 -6.22 -1.44 15.67
N GLY A 58 -6.23 -1.39 14.34
CA GLY A 58 -7.14 -2.15 13.50
C GLY A 58 -7.39 -1.48 12.14
N PRO A 59 -8.58 -1.66 11.55
CA PRO A 59 -9.00 -0.94 10.36
C PRO A 59 -8.91 0.57 10.56
N MET A 60 -8.63 1.31 9.47
CA MET A 60 -8.36 2.75 9.54
C MET A 60 -9.57 3.56 10.04
N ASP A 61 -10.77 3.17 9.69
CA ASP A 61 -12.03 3.76 10.17
C ASP A 61 -12.22 3.62 11.69
N VAL A 62 -11.89 2.44 12.23
CA VAL A 62 -11.92 2.18 13.69
C VAL A 62 -10.90 3.06 14.40
N TYR A 63 -9.69 3.16 13.87
CA TYR A 63 -8.65 4.01 14.44
C TYR A 63 -9.06 5.48 14.49
N LEU A 64 -9.59 6.00 13.38
CA LEU A 64 -10.06 7.38 13.29
C LEU A 64 -11.20 7.67 14.28
N SER A 65 -12.17 6.75 14.41
CA SER A 65 -13.27 6.88 15.37
C SER A 65 -12.78 6.96 16.83
N VAL A 66 -11.76 6.18 17.20
CA VAL A 66 -11.15 6.28 18.54
C VAL A 66 -10.42 7.61 18.73
N LEU A 67 -9.73 8.10 17.69
CA LEU A 67 -9.05 9.39 17.72
C LEU A 67 -10.02 10.56 17.83
N GLU A 68 -11.17 10.53 17.18
CA GLU A 68 -12.18 11.58 17.28
C GLU A 68 -12.59 11.88 18.72
N THR A 69 -12.59 10.86 19.58
CA THR A 69 -12.89 11.00 21.01
C THR A 69 -11.68 11.50 21.83
N SER A 70 -10.45 11.12 21.46
CA SER A 70 -9.25 11.34 22.27
C SER A 70 -8.41 12.54 21.82
N ASP A 71 -8.35 12.81 20.51
CA ASP A 71 -7.67 13.93 19.84
C ASP A 71 -8.35 14.29 18.53
N PRO A 72 -9.41 15.11 18.57
CA PRO A 72 -10.18 15.48 17.36
C PRO A 72 -9.32 16.18 16.30
N SER A 73 -8.29 16.93 16.71
CA SER A 73 -7.41 17.63 15.75
C SER A 73 -6.54 16.68 14.96
N LEU A 74 -5.97 15.68 15.64
CA LEU A 74 -5.21 14.61 14.98
C LEU A 74 -6.13 13.76 14.11
N ALA A 75 -7.32 13.42 14.60
CA ALA A 75 -8.32 12.68 13.84
C ALA A 75 -8.67 13.37 12.53
N ALA A 76 -8.94 14.68 12.55
CA ALA A 76 -9.25 15.45 11.35
C ALA A 76 -8.10 15.39 10.31
N ARG A 77 -6.86 15.64 10.74
CA ARG A 77 -5.69 15.59 9.83
C ARG A 77 -5.48 14.21 9.20
N LEU A 78 -5.56 13.14 10.01
CA LEU A 78 -5.41 11.78 9.50
C LEU A 78 -6.59 11.34 8.63
N SER A 79 -7.81 11.81 8.94
CA SER A 79 -8.99 11.58 8.08
C SER A 79 -8.82 12.22 6.71
N ASP A 80 -8.33 13.45 6.63
CA ASP A 80 -8.06 14.12 5.35
C ASP A 80 -7.02 13.35 4.52
N GLN A 81 -5.96 12.89 5.16
CA GLN A 81 -4.91 12.09 4.50
C GLN A 81 -5.44 10.72 4.05
N TRP A 82 -6.19 10.03 4.90
CA TRP A 82 -6.85 8.78 4.54
C TRP A 82 -7.84 8.95 3.39
N PHE A 83 -8.64 10.00 3.42
CA PHE A 83 -9.56 10.33 2.34
C PHE A 83 -8.83 10.62 1.02
N GLY A 84 -7.65 11.23 1.08
CA GLY A 84 -6.75 11.37 -0.06
C GLY A 84 -6.34 10.02 -0.66
N LEU A 85 -6.00 9.04 0.18
CA LEU A 85 -5.66 7.69 -0.28
C LEU A 85 -6.86 6.96 -0.90
N LEU A 86 -8.05 7.07 -0.29
CA LEU A 86 -9.29 6.53 -0.87
C LEU A 86 -9.58 7.11 -2.26
N LYS A 87 -9.38 8.42 -2.46
CA LYS A 87 -9.50 9.06 -3.78
C LYS A 87 -8.48 8.56 -4.79
N THR A 88 -7.33 8.10 -4.33
CA THR A 88 -6.27 7.54 -5.19
C THR A 88 -6.51 6.06 -5.52
N GLY A 89 -7.54 5.43 -4.90
CA GLY A 89 -7.95 4.07 -5.17
C GLY A 89 -7.68 3.08 -4.03
N ALA A 90 -7.32 3.55 -2.82
CA ALA A 90 -7.24 2.65 -1.68
C ALA A 90 -8.63 2.04 -1.40
N ASP A 91 -8.69 0.73 -1.25
CA ASP A 91 -9.91 -0.03 -0.94
C ASP A 91 -9.96 -0.53 0.50
N ALA A 92 -8.82 -0.60 1.16
CA ALA A 92 -8.70 -0.98 2.56
C ALA A 92 -7.42 -0.40 3.18
N GLY A 93 -7.47 -0.09 4.47
CA GLY A 93 -6.31 0.35 5.24
C GLY A 93 -6.40 -0.12 6.68
N ALA A 94 -5.24 -0.34 7.28
CA ALA A 94 -5.13 -0.66 8.69
C ALA A 94 -3.91 0.01 9.32
N ILE A 95 -4.03 0.32 10.59
CA ILE A 95 -2.94 0.83 11.42
C ILE A 95 -2.82 -0.03 12.67
N SER A 96 -1.61 -0.31 13.11
CA SER A 96 -1.37 -0.85 14.45
C SER A 96 -0.31 -0.02 15.14
N MET A 97 -0.53 0.27 16.41
CA MET A 97 0.37 1.03 17.24
C MET A 97 0.60 0.32 18.57
N PHE A 98 1.85 0.27 18.98
CA PHE A 98 2.29 -0.30 20.26
C PHE A 98 3.17 0.71 20.97
N ALA A 99 2.97 0.91 22.26
CA ALA A 99 3.71 1.89 23.01
C ALA A 99 4.00 1.42 24.45
N ALA A 100 5.07 1.97 25.04
CA ALA A 100 5.44 1.73 26.43
C ALA A 100 4.57 2.51 27.43
N SER A 101 3.79 3.48 26.96
CA SER A 101 2.87 4.26 27.79
C SER A 101 1.69 4.79 26.98
N ALA A 102 0.58 5.07 27.67
CA ALA A 102 -0.61 5.65 27.06
C ALA A 102 -0.38 7.04 26.43
N SER A 103 0.59 7.81 26.92
CA SER A 103 0.94 9.10 26.33
C SER A 103 1.54 8.97 24.93
N ALA A 104 2.32 7.92 24.69
CA ALA A 104 2.89 7.66 23.35
C ALA A 104 1.82 7.22 22.33
N CYS A 105 0.72 6.61 22.78
CA CYS A 105 -0.41 6.30 21.93
C CYS A 105 -1.15 7.54 21.35
N LYS A 106 -0.89 8.72 21.93
CA LYS A 106 -1.45 10.00 21.47
C LYS A 106 -0.49 10.75 20.53
N ALA A 107 0.74 10.27 20.36
CA ALA A 107 1.66 10.86 19.41
C ALA A 107 1.27 10.46 17.98
N GLU A 108 1.33 11.42 17.05
CA GLU A 108 1.05 11.15 15.64
C GLU A 108 1.96 10.03 15.11
N LEU A 109 1.35 8.95 14.63
CA LEU A 109 2.05 7.72 14.21
C LEU A 109 3.07 7.19 15.23
N GLY A 110 2.89 7.48 16.53
CA GLY A 110 3.82 7.07 17.57
C GLY A 110 5.20 7.74 17.49
N ALA A 111 5.36 8.80 16.68
CA ALA A 111 6.62 9.52 16.55
C ALA A 111 6.89 10.36 17.82
N THR A 112 7.78 9.88 18.65
CA THR A 112 8.13 10.51 19.93
C THR A 112 9.63 10.35 20.21
N THR A 113 10.23 11.35 20.82
CA THR A 113 11.66 11.33 21.19
C THR A 113 11.92 10.76 22.56
N ASN A 114 10.89 10.53 23.39
CA ASN A 114 11.06 10.23 24.82
C ASN A 114 10.51 8.86 25.24
N VAL A 115 9.64 8.25 24.44
CA VAL A 115 8.96 7.00 24.80
C VAL A 115 9.12 5.98 23.68
N LYS A 116 9.26 4.71 24.05
CA LYS A 116 9.31 3.60 23.08
C LYS A 116 7.94 3.39 22.45
N ALA A 117 7.90 3.40 21.13
CA ALA A 117 6.69 3.12 20.36
C ALA A 117 7.02 2.49 19.02
N MET A 118 6.07 1.75 18.46
CA MET A 118 6.12 1.18 17.13
C MET A 118 4.75 1.36 16.47
N THR A 119 4.74 1.86 15.25
CA THR A 119 3.51 2.01 14.46
C THR A 119 3.73 1.42 13.09
N SER A 120 2.74 0.76 12.56
CA SER A 120 2.67 0.39 11.17
C SER A 120 1.34 0.77 10.57
N PHE A 121 1.38 1.17 9.33
CA PHE A 121 0.23 1.41 8.47
C PHE A 121 0.40 0.64 7.18
N VAL A 122 -0.69 0.03 6.70
CA VAL A 122 -0.75 -0.63 5.38
C VAL A 122 -2.05 -0.21 4.71
N ALA A 123 -1.93 0.31 3.49
CA ALA A 123 -3.07 0.50 2.59
C ALA A 123 -2.98 -0.49 1.43
N ARG A 124 -4.13 -1.04 1.03
CA ARG A 124 -4.29 -1.83 -0.18
C ARG A 124 -5.03 -0.99 -1.23
N PHE A 125 -4.68 -1.20 -2.49
CA PHE A 125 -5.25 -0.54 -3.66
C PHE A 125 -5.83 -1.59 -4.61
N ALA A 126 -6.74 -1.17 -5.49
CA ALA A 126 -7.36 -2.07 -6.45
C ALA A 126 -6.33 -2.66 -7.43
N ASP A 127 -5.28 -1.88 -7.78
CA ASP A 127 -4.19 -2.33 -8.64
C ASP A 127 -2.85 -1.66 -8.29
N SER A 128 -1.78 -2.14 -8.93
CA SER A 128 -0.42 -1.66 -8.69
C SER A 128 -0.17 -0.24 -9.22
N SER A 129 -0.95 0.24 -10.20
CA SER A 129 -0.79 1.60 -10.74
C SER A 129 -1.38 2.63 -9.79
N GLU A 130 -2.46 2.30 -9.11
CA GLU A 130 -3.04 3.12 -8.05
C GLU A 130 -2.12 3.19 -6.83
N ALA A 131 -1.57 2.03 -6.43
CA ALA A 131 -0.55 1.99 -5.38
C ALA A 131 0.68 2.82 -5.73
N ASP A 132 1.10 2.83 -7.00
CA ASP A 132 2.23 3.65 -7.46
C ASP A 132 1.90 5.15 -7.41
N ARG A 133 0.72 5.55 -7.85
CA ARG A 133 0.27 6.96 -7.74
C ARG A 133 0.23 7.43 -6.28
N ALA A 134 -0.31 6.61 -5.38
CA ALA A 134 -0.33 6.91 -3.95
C ALA A 134 1.08 7.01 -3.36
N TRP A 135 1.97 6.10 -3.73
CA TRP A 135 3.37 6.11 -3.36
C TRP A 135 4.06 7.42 -3.79
N GLN A 136 3.90 7.82 -5.06
CA GLN A 136 4.50 9.04 -5.59
C GLN A 136 3.93 10.32 -4.95
N ALA A 137 2.65 10.33 -4.63
CA ALA A 137 1.99 11.45 -3.94
C ALA A 137 2.39 11.57 -2.47
N GLY A 138 2.86 10.48 -1.88
CA GLY A 138 3.18 10.37 -0.45
C GLY A 138 2.02 9.87 0.39
N VAL A 139 2.36 9.19 1.49
CA VAL A 139 1.43 8.58 2.45
C VAL A 139 1.68 9.20 3.81
N PHE A 140 0.67 9.78 4.42
CA PHE A 140 0.76 10.52 5.69
C PHE A 140 1.90 11.56 5.72
N GLY A 141 2.09 12.27 4.60
CA GLY A 141 3.16 13.26 4.48
C GLY A 141 4.54 12.66 4.15
N PHE A 142 4.67 11.36 4.06
CA PHE A 142 5.90 10.67 3.68
C PHE A 142 5.91 10.42 2.17
N ALA A 143 6.45 11.37 1.41
CA ALA A 143 6.67 11.22 -0.03
C ALA A 143 8.08 10.67 -0.31
N PRO A 144 8.27 9.96 -1.44
CA PRO A 144 9.60 9.61 -1.89
C PRO A 144 10.48 10.85 -2.02
N PRO A 145 11.72 10.81 -1.51
CA PRO A 145 12.63 11.94 -1.65
C PRO A 145 12.97 12.19 -3.13
N PRO A 146 13.23 13.45 -3.52
CA PRO A 146 13.69 13.78 -4.86
C PRO A 146 14.97 13.02 -5.25
N PRO A 147 15.16 12.66 -6.52
CA PRO A 147 16.38 12.02 -6.96
C PRO A 147 17.63 12.85 -6.59
N GLY A 148 18.63 12.21 -5.98
CA GLY A 148 19.88 12.85 -5.58
C GLY A 148 19.81 13.59 -4.23
N GLU A 149 18.73 13.50 -3.49
CA GLU A 149 18.66 14.04 -2.14
C GLU A 149 19.69 13.36 -1.20
N LEU A 150 20.52 14.20 -0.55
CA LEU A 150 21.57 13.77 0.38
C LEU A 150 21.20 14.15 1.83
N THR A 151 20.12 13.56 2.34
CA THR A 151 19.72 13.78 3.73
C THR A 151 20.40 12.73 4.64
N PRO A 152 21.12 13.14 5.71
CA PRO A 152 21.72 12.17 6.63
C PRO A 152 20.71 11.17 7.19
N GLY A 153 21.05 9.88 7.13
CA GLY A 153 20.18 8.78 7.56
C GLY A 153 19.15 8.33 6.53
N LEU A 154 19.04 9.02 5.40
CA LEU A 154 18.19 8.59 4.28
C LEU A 154 18.84 7.46 3.50
N THR A 155 18.09 6.41 3.23
CA THR A 155 18.42 5.33 2.28
C THR A 155 17.24 5.16 1.34
N VAL A 156 17.48 4.98 0.03
CA VAL A 156 16.45 4.93 -1.00
C VAL A 156 16.60 3.68 -1.87
N GLY A 157 15.47 3.17 -2.36
CA GLY A 157 15.42 2.10 -3.34
C GLY A 157 15.91 0.76 -2.80
N THR A 158 16.51 -0.06 -3.66
CA THR A 158 16.92 -1.43 -3.31
C THR A 158 17.89 -1.53 -2.13
N SER A 159 18.63 -0.46 -1.85
CA SER A 159 19.55 -0.40 -0.70
C SER A 159 18.86 -0.45 0.66
N THR A 160 17.54 -0.20 0.72
CA THR A 160 16.73 -0.35 1.94
C THR A 160 16.46 -1.81 2.31
N GLY A 161 16.58 -2.73 1.34
CA GLY A 161 16.11 -4.12 1.44
C GLY A 161 14.60 -4.30 1.21
N LEU A 162 13.84 -3.22 0.98
CA LEU A 162 12.38 -3.22 0.80
C LEU A 162 11.94 -3.07 -0.66
N GLY A 163 12.88 -3.08 -1.61
CA GLY A 163 12.62 -2.97 -3.04
C GLY A 163 12.87 -1.57 -3.62
N ALA A 164 12.65 -1.41 -4.94
CA ALA A 164 12.98 -0.18 -5.65
C ALA A 164 12.12 1.03 -5.21
N SER A 165 10.84 0.79 -4.93
CA SER A 165 9.90 1.82 -4.46
C SER A 165 9.90 1.86 -2.93
N SER A 166 11.00 2.32 -2.33
CA SER A 166 11.14 2.40 -0.88
C SER A 166 12.13 3.49 -0.45
N PHE A 167 11.93 4.00 0.74
CA PHE A 167 12.94 4.79 1.45
C PHE A 167 12.87 4.54 2.96
N THR A 168 13.97 4.76 3.63
CA THR A 168 14.07 4.71 5.10
C THR A 168 14.81 5.93 5.63
N TYR A 169 14.39 6.41 6.79
CA TYR A 169 15.14 7.36 7.60
C TYR A 169 15.60 6.69 8.88
N ASP A 170 16.92 6.65 9.10
CA ASP A 170 17.54 6.19 10.35
C ASP A 170 18.01 7.40 11.17
N ARG A 171 17.23 7.75 12.17
CA ARG A 171 17.57 8.79 13.16
C ARG A 171 17.61 8.16 14.54
N PRO A 172 18.46 8.64 15.45
CA PRO A 172 18.65 8.01 16.76
C PRO A 172 17.35 7.77 17.54
N SER A 173 16.43 8.74 17.51
CA SER A 173 15.18 8.67 18.27
C SER A 173 13.99 8.15 17.48
N VAL A 174 13.98 8.32 16.16
CA VAL A 174 12.85 7.92 15.31
C VAL A 174 13.38 7.34 14.00
N ARG A 175 12.94 6.15 13.67
CA ARG A 175 13.19 5.48 12.39
C ARG A 175 11.91 5.33 11.60
N LEU A 176 12.00 5.57 10.32
CA LEU A 176 10.87 5.47 9.40
C LEU A 176 11.25 4.56 8.22
N ALA A 177 10.31 3.74 7.79
CA ALA A 177 10.32 3.12 6.48
C ALA A 177 9.00 3.40 5.78
N CYS A 178 9.06 3.69 4.48
CA CYS A 178 7.90 3.75 3.61
C CYS A 178 8.23 3.00 2.33
N TRP A 179 7.35 2.10 1.87
CA TRP A 179 7.59 1.33 0.65
C TRP A 179 6.29 0.89 -0.01
N ARG A 180 6.39 0.62 -1.31
CA ARG A 180 5.34 0.00 -2.10
C ARG A 180 5.69 -1.45 -2.42
N ARG A 181 4.71 -2.34 -2.28
CA ARG A 181 4.82 -3.75 -2.66
C ARG A 181 3.55 -4.17 -3.41
N SER A 182 3.65 -4.45 -4.72
CA SER A 182 2.48 -4.80 -5.55
C SER A 182 1.36 -3.76 -5.41
N VAL A 183 0.22 -4.15 -4.87
CA VAL A 183 -0.97 -3.31 -4.63
C VAL A 183 -0.96 -2.63 -3.26
N TYR A 184 0.12 -2.72 -2.51
CA TYR A 184 0.20 -2.15 -1.16
C TYR A 184 1.16 -0.98 -1.07
N VAL A 185 0.83 -0.04 -0.18
CA VAL A 185 1.79 0.92 0.37
C VAL A 185 1.85 0.72 1.88
N ALA A 186 3.05 0.66 2.43
CA ALA A 186 3.28 0.43 3.84
C ALA A 186 4.18 1.50 4.45
N VAL A 187 3.90 1.83 5.70
CA VAL A 187 4.70 2.75 6.54
C VAL A 187 4.98 2.07 7.87
N VAL A 188 6.21 2.19 8.34
CA VAL A 188 6.61 1.79 9.71
C VAL A 188 7.33 2.95 10.36
N VAL A 189 6.92 3.28 11.57
CA VAL A 189 7.60 4.26 12.44
C VAL A 189 8.01 3.56 13.73
N VAL A 190 9.26 3.69 14.10
CA VAL A 190 9.81 3.11 15.34
C VAL A 190 10.51 4.21 16.13
N SER A 191 10.07 4.43 17.35
CA SER A 191 10.57 5.47 18.24
C SER A 191 11.34 4.88 19.44
N ASN A 192 12.53 5.37 19.69
CA ASN A 192 13.41 5.02 20.82
C ASN A 192 13.68 3.51 20.99
N LEU A 193 13.71 2.78 19.89
CA LEU A 193 14.11 1.37 19.81
C LEU A 193 15.31 1.24 18.88
N ASP A 194 16.00 0.11 18.97
CA ASP A 194 17.22 -0.13 18.19
C ASP A 194 16.95 -0.42 16.71
N LEU A 195 18.01 -0.39 15.90
CA LEU A 195 17.93 -0.65 14.47
C LEU A 195 17.50 -2.08 14.13
N ASN A 196 17.83 -3.07 14.99
CA ASN A 196 17.44 -4.46 14.71
C ASN A 196 15.94 -4.64 14.88
N THR A 197 15.35 -4.01 15.90
CA THR A 197 13.89 -3.96 16.08
C THR A 197 13.19 -3.31 14.88
N PHE A 198 13.72 -2.20 14.36
CA PHE A 198 13.19 -1.55 13.16
C PHE A 198 13.27 -2.47 11.93
N ARG A 199 14.41 -3.12 11.70
CA ARG A 199 14.58 -4.07 10.58
C ARG A 199 13.67 -5.29 10.72
N ALA A 200 13.50 -5.83 11.91
CA ALA A 200 12.60 -6.95 12.17
C ALA A 200 11.14 -6.57 11.86
N ALA A 201 10.70 -5.38 12.29
CA ALA A 201 9.37 -4.86 12.03
C ALA A 201 9.07 -4.70 10.54
N THR A 202 9.98 -4.04 9.81
CA THR A 202 9.82 -3.84 8.35
C THR A 202 9.80 -5.17 7.60
N ALA A 203 10.72 -6.09 7.94
CA ALA A 203 10.78 -7.42 7.33
C ALA A 203 9.54 -8.28 7.64
N ALA A 204 8.94 -8.15 8.83
CA ALA A 204 7.73 -8.87 9.19
C ALA A 204 6.54 -8.46 8.30
N ILE A 205 6.36 -7.16 8.10
CA ILE A 205 5.31 -6.62 7.22
C ILE A 205 5.61 -6.98 5.76
N ASP A 206 6.82 -6.74 5.27
CA ASP A 206 7.17 -6.99 3.86
C ASP A 206 6.92 -8.44 3.45
N ARG A 207 7.21 -9.42 4.33
CA ARG A 207 6.89 -10.84 4.09
C ARG A 207 5.40 -11.12 3.95
N ARG A 208 4.52 -10.35 4.60
CA ARG A 208 3.06 -10.52 4.52
C ARG A 208 2.46 -9.87 3.28
N LEU A 209 3.20 -8.95 2.64
CA LEU A 209 2.78 -8.24 1.44
C LEU A 209 3.24 -8.92 0.13
N ASN A 210 4.06 -9.98 0.23
CA ASN A 210 4.55 -10.75 -0.92
C ASN A 210 3.60 -11.85 -1.35
#